data_97a2e14e6df3c3f5a2b3648e3f5d27ba
#
_entry.id   97a2e14e6df3c3f5a2b3648e3f5d27ba
#
_cell.length_a   1.000
_cell.length_b   1.000
_cell.length_c   1.000
_cell.angle_alpha   90.00
_cell.angle_beta   90.00
_cell.angle_gamma   90.00
#
_symmetry.space_group_name_H-M   'P 1'
#
loop_
_entity.id
_entity.type
_entity.pdbx_description
1 polymer ?
#
loop_
_entity_poly.entity_id
_entity_poly.type
_entity_poly.pdbx_seq_one_letter_code
_entity_poly.pdbx_strand_id
1 'polypeptide(L)'
;VHTLMSWLEDHRDQSLLIHKHEQDDSDHVQIQLSGVDFKPETASIDGYTDESALRLHGVGTVLNDGQSLPLPQNAYEIPVAGLTLMESVDNRMILRTNIAEYTMIVS
;
A
#
# COMPACT_ATOMS: atom_id res chain seq x y z
N VAL A 1 -4.05 -2.04 11.68
CA VAL A 1 -4.03 -0.81 10.86
C VAL A 1 -3.22 0.30 11.53
N HIS A 2 -3.41 0.53 12.82
CA HIS A 2 -2.66 1.57 13.53
C HIS A 2 -1.16 1.33 13.52
N THR A 3 -0.74 0.08 13.71
CA THR A 3 0.68 -0.26 13.69
C THR A 3 1.28 0.00 12.31
N LEU A 4 0.57 -0.37 11.26
CA LEU A 4 1.01 -0.13 9.89
C LEU A 4 1.09 1.36 9.58
N MET A 5 0.07 2.13 9.98
CA MET A 5 0.08 3.58 9.78
C MET A 5 1.24 4.23 10.52
N SER A 6 1.50 3.82 11.75
CA SER A 6 2.62 4.36 12.54
C SER A 6 3.96 4.06 11.88
N TRP A 7 4.13 2.84 11.38
CA TRP A 7 5.37 2.47 10.68
C TRP A 7 5.57 3.33 9.44
N LEU A 8 4.50 3.57 8.67
CA LEU A 8 4.56 4.41 7.47
C LEU A 8 4.84 5.88 7.83
N GLU A 9 4.19 6.40 8.87
CA GLU A 9 4.42 7.78 9.31
C GLU A 9 5.87 7.98 9.75
N ASP A 10 6.48 6.97 10.38
CA ASP A 10 7.87 7.04 10.81
C ASP A 10 8.84 7.11 9.63
N HIS A 11 8.39 6.72 8.44
CA HIS A 11 9.22 6.71 7.24
C HIS A 11 8.78 7.76 6.21
N ARG A 12 8.04 8.76 6.66
CA ARG A 12 7.66 9.88 5.80
C ARG A 12 8.90 10.56 5.25
N ASP A 13 8.80 11.02 4.00
CA ASP A 13 9.88 11.67 3.24
C ASP A 13 10.99 10.73 2.83
N GLN A 14 10.76 9.43 2.92
CA GLN A 14 11.72 8.42 2.47
C GLN A 14 11.17 7.66 1.26
N SER A 15 12.07 7.04 0.53
CA SER A 15 11.70 6.20 -0.61
C SER A 15 11.28 4.83 -0.11
N LEU A 16 10.15 4.34 -0.60
CA LEU A 16 9.57 3.07 -0.19
C LEU A 16 9.38 2.19 -1.40
N LEU A 17 9.86 0.95 -1.31
CA LEU A 17 9.64 -0.08 -2.32
C LEU A 17 8.57 -1.02 -1.80
N ILE A 18 7.55 -1.27 -2.62
CA ILE A 18 6.44 -2.15 -2.27
C ILE A 18 6.37 -3.26 -3.30
N HIS A 19 6.42 -4.50 -2.84
CA HIS A 19 6.21 -5.66 -3.68
C HIS A 19 4.86 -6.27 -3.31
N LYS A 20 3.90 -6.17 -4.22
CA LYS A 20 2.59 -6.78 -4.05
C LYS A 20 2.56 -8.11 -4.77
N HIS A 21 2.20 -9.15 -4.08
CA HIS A 21 2.07 -10.50 -4.64
C HIS A 21 0.63 -10.99 -4.47
N GLU A 22 -0.05 -11.24 -5.59
CA GLU A 22 -1.44 -11.67 -5.61
C GLU A 22 -1.57 -12.85 -6.58
N GLN A 23 -1.76 -14.06 -6.05
CA GLN A 23 -1.82 -15.29 -6.85
C GLN A 23 -0.60 -15.38 -7.78
N ASP A 24 -0.82 -15.35 -9.10
CA ASP A 24 0.25 -15.46 -10.09
C ASP A 24 0.72 -14.08 -10.57
N ASP A 25 0.21 -13.01 -10.00
CA ASP A 25 0.53 -11.65 -10.40
C ASP A 25 1.41 -10.97 -9.36
N SER A 26 2.27 -10.08 -9.84
CA SER A 26 3.26 -9.43 -9.00
C SER A 26 3.49 -8.02 -9.51
N ASP A 27 3.29 -7.04 -8.63
CA ASP A 27 3.53 -5.63 -8.92
C ASP A 27 4.64 -5.10 -8.03
N HIS A 28 5.45 -4.20 -8.59
CA HIS A 28 6.46 -3.49 -7.83
C HIS A 28 6.13 -2.00 -7.87
N VAL A 29 6.11 -1.37 -6.70
CA VAL A 29 5.82 0.06 -6.58
C VAL A 29 7.01 0.72 -5.93
N GLN A 30 7.43 1.85 -6.48
CA GLN A 30 8.39 2.73 -5.84
C GLN A 30 7.70 4.06 -5.61
N ILE A 31 7.68 4.52 -4.36
CA ILE A 31 7.00 5.76 -4.00
C ILE A 31 7.88 6.58 -3.06
N GLN A 32 7.97 7.88 -3.34
CA GLN A 32 8.55 8.84 -2.42
C GLN A 32 7.45 9.24 -1.45
N LEU A 33 7.43 8.63 -0.28
CA LEU A 33 6.31 8.76 0.64
C LEU A 33 6.23 10.16 1.23
N SER A 34 5.10 10.83 1.01
CA SER A 34 4.87 12.16 1.57
C SER A 34 3.81 12.17 2.66
N GLY A 35 2.98 11.14 2.72
CA GLY A 35 1.97 11.02 3.75
C GLY A 35 1.17 9.76 3.61
N VAL A 36 0.35 9.48 4.60
CA VAL A 36 -0.52 8.31 4.61
C VAL A 36 -1.83 8.69 5.28
N ASP A 37 -2.95 8.17 4.75
CA ASP A 37 -4.23 8.33 5.41
C ASP A 37 -5.05 7.05 5.28
N PHE A 38 -6.11 6.96 6.03
CA PHE A 38 -7.01 5.82 6.02
C PHE A 38 -8.32 6.21 5.36
N LYS A 39 -8.72 5.41 4.36
CA LYS A 39 -10.01 5.58 3.69
C LYS A 39 -10.97 4.56 4.30
N PRO A 40 -12.00 5.01 5.04
CA PRO A 40 -12.92 4.07 5.66
C PRO A 40 -13.84 3.42 4.63
N GLU A 41 -14.45 2.31 5.01
CA GLU A 41 -15.46 1.66 4.21
C GLU A 41 -16.65 2.61 4.02
N THR A 42 -17.10 2.77 2.77
CA THR A 42 -18.22 3.63 2.44
C THR A 42 -19.20 2.89 1.54
N ALA A 43 -20.50 3.12 1.78
CA ALA A 43 -21.55 2.60 0.92
C ALA A 43 -21.96 3.66 -0.09
N SER A 44 -22.07 3.27 -1.37
CA SER A 44 -22.54 4.16 -2.41
C SER A 44 -24.07 4.06 -2.54
N ILE A 45 -24.67 5.02 -3.24
CA ILE A 45 -26.14 5.07 -3.42
C ILE A 45 -26.68 3.89 -4.24
N ASP A 46 -25.86 3.25 -5.06
CA ASP A 46 -26.27 2.09 -5.87
C ASP A 46 -26.02 0.76 -5.15
N GLY A 47 -25.74 0.78 -3.86
CA GLY A 47 -25.61 -0.42 -3.05
C GLY A 47 -24.22 -1.04 -3.04
N TYR A 48 -23.25 -0.47 -3.75
CA TYR A 48 -21.87 -0.93 -3.67
C TYR A 48 -21.19 -0.38 -2.41
N THR A 49 -20.33 -1.18 -1.84
CA THR A 49 -19.54 -0.78 -0.68
C THR A 49 -18.09 -0.72 -1.09
N ASP A 50 -17.47 0.46 -0.97
CA ASP A 50 -16.03 0.58 -1.13
C ASP A 50 -15.35 0.06 0.12
N GLU A 51 -14.42 -0.88 -0.05
CA GLU A 51 -13.69 -1.43 1.07
C GLU A 51 -12.77 -0.39 1.68
N SER A 52 -12.49 -0.55 2.97
CA SER A 52 -11.53 0.31 3.63
C SER A 52 -10.14 0.07 3.05
N ALA A 53 -9.37 1.12 2.95
CA ALA A 53 -8.04 1.07 2.38
C ALA A 53 -7.11 2.05 3.08
N LEU A 54 -5.83 1.71 3.06
CA LEU A 54 -4.78 2.61 3.47
C LEU A 54 -4.27 3.32 2.22
N ARG A 55 -4.19 4.64 2.24
CA ARG A 55 -3.74 5.42 1.10
C ARG A 55 -2.36 6.01 1.38
N LEU A 56 -1.39 5.64 0.54
CA LEU A 56 -0.05 6.18 0.61
C LEU A 56 0.07 7.29 -0.44
N HIS A 57 0.47 8.47 -0.02
CA HIS A 57 0.60 9.63 -0.90
C HIS A 57 2.06 9.87 -1.25
N GLY A 58 2.31 10.17 -2.51
CA GLY A 58 3.64 10.50 -2.96
C GLY A 58 3.81 10.27 -4.45
N VAL A 59 4.87 10.83 -5.00
CA VAL A 59 5.24 10.61 -6.39
C VAL A 59 5.89 9.24 -6.51
N GLY A 60 5.51 8.47 -7.52
CA GLY A 60 6.10 7.17 -7.70
C GLY A 60 5.65 6.49 -8.97
N THR A 61 6.08 5.24 -9.12
CA THR A 61 5.79 4.44 -10.30
C THR A 61 5.37 3.03 -9.91
N VAL A 62 4.57 2.41 -10.76
CA VAL A 62 4.21 1.00 -10.68
C VAL A 62 4.86 0.27 -11.84
N LEU A 63 5.56 -0.82 -11.56
CA LEU A 63 6.14 -1.70 -12.57
C LEU A 63 5.36 -3.00 -12.59
N ASN A 64 4.74 -3.30 -13.72
CA ASN A 64 4.00 -4.55 -13.93
C ASN A 64 4.24 -5.02 -15.36
N ASP A 65 4.59 -6.29 -15.52
CA ASP A 65 4.83 -6.93 -16.85
C ASP A 65 5.80 -6.14 -17.72
N GLY A 66 6.83 -5.55 -17.12
CA GLY A 66 7.85 -4.80 -17.86
C GLY A 66 7.44 -3.38 -18.20
N GLN A 67 6.24 -2.96 -17.82
CA GLN A 67 5.78 -1.60 -18.05
C GLN A 67 5.87 -0.78 -16.76
N SER A 68 6.39 0.44 -16.88
CA SER A 68 6.49 1.38 -15.77
C SER A 68 5.53 2.53 -16.02
N LEU A 69 4.59 2.73 -15.09
CA LEU A 69 3.58 3.78 -15.18
C LEU A 69 3.60 4.63 -13.92
N PRO A 70 3.35 5.93 -14.04
CA PRO A 70 3.26 6.77 -12.84
C PRO A 70 2.05 6.40 -11.99
N LEU A 71 2.15 6.62 -10.69
CA LEU A 71 1.02 6.40 -9.79
C LEU A 71 -0.09 7.39 -10.11
N PRO A 72 -1.34 6.92 -10.31
CA PRO A 72 -2.47 7.83 -10.54
C PRO A 72 -2.66 8.74 -9.36
N GLN A 73 -2.77 10.05 -9.61
CA GLN A 73 -3.02 11.07 -8.59
C GLN A 73 -2.00 11.05 -7.45
N ASN A 74 -0.79 10.54 -7.72
CA ASN A 74 0.29 10.44 -6.74
C ASN A 74 -0.15 9.71 -5.46
N ALA A 75 -0.89 8.61 -5.63
CA ALA A 75 -1.38 7.82 -4.50
C ALA A 75 -1.37 6.33 -4.83
N TYR A 76 -1.17 5.53 -3.80
CA TYR A 76 -1.24 4.08 -3.89
C TYR A 76 -2.14 3.56 -2.77
N GLU A 77 -3.17 2.79 -3.10
CA GLU A 77 -4.11 2.28 -2.12
C GLU A 77 -3.87 0.81 -1.83
N ILE A 78 -3.93 0.46 -0.54
CA ILE A 78 -3.81 -0.92 -0.08
C ILE A 78 -5.12 -1.27 0.64
N PRO A 79 -5.98 -2.10 0.03
CA PRO A 79 -7.16 -2.59 0.72
C PRO A 79 -6.74 -3.37 1.97
N VAL A 80 -7.36 -3.06 3.12
CA VAL A 80 -6.91 -3.62 4.41
C VAL A 80 -7.84 -4.66 4.99
N ALA A 81 -8.84 -5.13 4.24
CA ALA A 81 -9.72 -6.20 4.70
C ALA A 81 -8.90 -7.46 4.95
N GLY A 82 -9.02 -8.02 6.15
CA GLY A 82 -8.27 -9.21 6.54
C GLY A 82 -6.80 -8.97 6.84
N LEU A 83 -6.43 -7.74 7.14
CA LEU A 83 -5.04 -7.35 7.39
C LEU A 83 -4.41 -8.14 8.53
N THR A 84 -3.26 -8.73 8.27
CA THR A 84 -2.41 -9.39 9.27
C THR A 84 -0.97 -8.93 9.05
N LEU A 85 -0.34 -8.44 10.10
CA LEU A 85 1.07 -8.06 10.04
C LEU A 85 1.92 -9.30 10.30
N MET A 86 2.80 -9.63 9.35
CA MET A 86 3.64 -10.83 9.40
C MET A 86 5.02 -10.52 9.97
N GLU A 87 5.56 -9.35 9.65
CA GLU A 87 6.85 -8.89 10.13
C GLU A 87 6.87 -7.38 10.17
N SER A 88 7.46 -6.81 11.23
CA SER A 88 7.60 -5.35 11.35
C SER A 88 8.95 -5.07 11.99
N VAL A 89 9.89 -4.58 11.20
CA VAL A 89 11.20 -4.11 11.66
C VAL A 89 11.43 -2.70 11.11
N ASP A 90 12.54 -2.07 11.51
CA ASP A 90 12.75 -0.65 11.20
C ASP A 90 12.66 -0.31 9.72
N ASN A 91 13.18 -1.17 8.86
CA ASN A 91 13.26 -0.88 7.42
C ASN A 91 12.44 -1.84 6.55
N ARG A 92 11.64 -2.72 7.17
CA ARG A 92 10.86 -3.69 6.41
C ARG A 92 9.56 -4.02 7.13
N MET A 93 8.48 -4.09 6.36
CA MET A 93 7.16 -4.50 6.84
C MET A 93 6.61 -5.52 5.86
N ILE A 94 6.17 -6.66 6.37
CA ILE A 94 5.47 -7.67 5.58
C ILE A 94 4.07 -7.82 6.14
N LEU A 95 3.08 -7.72 5.27
CA LEU A 95 1.69 -7.84 5.68
C LEU A 95 0.90 -8.66 4.66
N ARG A 96 -0.21 -9.17 5.09
CA ARG A 96 -1.13 -9.94 4.25
C ARG A 96 -2.54 -9.41 4.43
N THR A 97 -3.27 -9.35 3.32
CA THR A 97 -4.70 -9.03 3.32
C THR A 97 -5.46 -10.19 2.72
N ASN A 98 -6.78 -10.04 2.56
CA ASN A 98 -7.59 -11.08 1.94
C ASN A 98 -7.21 -11.35 0.50
N ILE A 99 -6.60 -10.39 -0.19
CA ILE A 99 -6.34 -10.50 -1.62
C ILE A 99 -4.86 -10.59 -2.00
N ALA A 100 -3.95 -10.15 -1.13
CA ALA A 100 -2.54 -10.06 -1.53
C ALA A 100 -1.60 -10.07 -0.32
N GLU A 101 -0.33 -10.33 -0.60
CA GLU A 101 0.75 -10.16 0.36
C GLU A 101 1.62 -8.99 -0.10
N TYR A 102 2.00 -8.11 0.84
CA TYR A 102 2.79 -6.94 0.56
C TYR A 102 4.08 -6.97 1.35
N THR A 103 5.19 -6.73 0.67
CA THR A 103 6.50 -6.52 1.31
C THR A 103 6.89 -5.07 1.05
N MET A 104 7.12 -4.31 2.10
CA MET A 104 7.53 -2.92 2.02
C MET A 104 8.93 -2.77 2.56
N ILE A 105 9.80 -2.13 1.77
CA ILE A 105 11.19 -1.94 2.13
C ILE A 105 11.54 -0.46 2.00
N VAL A 106 12.11 0.10 3.05
CA VAL A 106 12.61 1.47 3.03
C VAL A 106 14.02 1.45 2.45
N SER A 107 14.24 2.24 1.43
CA SER A 107 15.54 2.31 0.76
C SER A 107 16.35 3.52 1.21
#